data_747da5806018d61270e03671dd9e90ed
#
_entry.id   747da5806018d61270e03671dd9e90ed
#
_cell.length_a   1.000
_cell.length_b   1.000
_cell.length_c   1.000
_cell.angle_alpha   90.00
_cell.angle_beta   90.00
_cell.angle_gamma   90.00
#
_symmetry.space_group_name_H-M   'P 1'
#
loop_
_entity.id
_entity.type
_entity.pdbx_description
1 polymer ?
#
loop_
_entity_poly.entity_id
_entity_poly.type
_entity_poly.pdbx_seq_one_letter_code
_entity_poly.pdbx_strand_id
1 'polypeptide(L)'
;MVKRTRQISSFFNRGLVALACLVVFQAGPVTATDSIGVAQEQRIEIVIRDSAFLLTKPAPARLGMSTVIVLRNEDIIRHGFTSPMLFGLLVHAEGEGIASYGKGVEGFYVDPGKTLVIRFTTERPDSYPFRCDLHPQMKGEFLMLNVPAA
;
A
#
# COMPACT_ATOMS: atom_id res chain seq x y z
N MET A 1 58.38 -43.92 -33.34
CA MET A 1 59.69 -43.26 -33.50
C MET A 1 59.73 -42.18 -32.41
N VAL A 2 60.33 -42.48 -31.24
CA VAL A 2 61.71 -42.17 -30.88
C VAL A 2 61.96 -40.67 -31.03
N LYS A 3 62.28 -39.89 -30.03
CA LYS A 3 63.24 -39.93 -28.93
C LYS A 3 63.00 -38.67 -28.05
N ARG A 4 63.01 -38.71 -26.71
CA ARG A 4 64.19 -38.44 -25.85
C ARG A 4 64.72 -36.99 -25.96
N THR A 5 64.99 -36.26 -25.00
CA THR A 5 65.57 -36.47 -23.65
C THR A 5 65.98 -35.13 -23.03
N ARG A 6 66.00 -35.10 -21.73
CA ARG A 6 66.91 -34.47 -20.77
C ARG A 6 66.69 -32.99 -20.41
N GLN A 7 66.32 -32.76 -19.17
CA GLN A 7 67.14 -32.63 -17.97
C GLN A 7 68.18 -31.52 -18.05
N ILE A 8 68.12 -30.67 -17.09
CA ILE A 8 69.15 -30.40 -16.09
C ILE A 8 68.74 -29.10 -15.34
N SER A 9 68.31 -29.21 -14.14
CA SER A 9 68.81 -28.75 -12.87
C SER A 9 69.66 -27.50 -12.86
N SER A 10 69.31 -26.55 -11.99
CA SER A 10 70.27 -26.17 -10.93
C SER A 10 69.81 -24.92 -10.19
N PHE A 11 69.53 -25.01 -8.93
CA PHE A 11 69.96 -24.18 -7.82
C PHE A 11 70.11 -22.66 -8.06
N PHE A 12 69.41 -21.84 -7.33
CA PHE A 12 70.00 -21.03 -6.28
C PHE A 12 68.95 -20.35 -5.41
N ASN A 13 69.04 -20.69 -4.24
CA ASN A 13 68.60 -20.16 -2.98
C ASN A 13 68.78 -18.66 -2.85
N ARG A 14 67.84 -17.93 -2.31
CA ARG A 14 67.98 -16.90 -1.27
C ARG A 14 66.88 -15.85 -1.33
N GLY A 15 66.36 -15.61 -0.18
CA GLY A 15 65.85 -14.30 0.18
C GLY A 15 64.38 -14.27 0.55
N LEU A 16 64.13 -14.75 1.71
CA LEU A 16 62.95 -14.54 2.51
C LEU A 16 62.77 -13.04 2.81
N VAL A 17 61.71 -12.42 2.33
CA VAL A 17 61.09 -11.31 3.09
C VAL A 17 59.60 -11.44 2.90
N ALA A 18 58.97 -12.05 3.91
CA ALA A 18 57.53 -12.08 4.06
C ALA A 18 57.10 -10.69 4.56
N LEU A 19 56.60 -9.87 3.65
CA LEU A 19 55.89 -8.64 4.01
C LEU A 19 54.42 -9.02 4.25
N ALA A 20 54.09 -9.33 5.48
CA ALA A 20 52.70 -9.52 5.91
C ALA A 20 51.99 -8.17 5.84
N CYS A 21 51.27 -7.91 4.76
CA CYS A 21 50.31 -6.83 4.71
C CYS A 21 49.11 -7.20 5.61
N LEU A 22 49.12 -6.70 6.81
CA LEU A 22 47.98 -6.72 7.72
C LEU A 22 46.91 -5.78 7.12
N VAL A 23 46.00 -6.33 6.35
CA VAL A 23 44.82 -5.59 5.93
C VAL A 23 43.89 -5.49 7.12
N VAL A 24 43.99 -4.39 7.84
CA VAL A 24 43.00 -4.04 8.89
C VAL A 24 41.74 -3.67 8.18
N PHE A 25 40.76 -4.60 8.12
CA PHE A 25 39.38 -4.32 7.76
C PHE A 25 38.81 -3.42 8.85
N GLN A 26 38.80 -2.13 8.64
CA GLN A 26 38.01 -1.21 9.46
C GLN A 26 36.56 -1.40 9.05
N ALA A 27 35.84 -2.12 9.89
CA ALA A 27 34.36 -2.11 9.82
C ALA A 27 33.91 -0.70 10.20
N GLY A 28 33.65 0.13 9.20
CA GLY A 28 32.99 1.41 9.39
C GLY A 28 31.58 1.18 10.00
N PRO A 29 31.08 2.13 10.81
CA PRO A 29 29.73 2.01 11.34
C PRO A 29 28.76 1.94 10.15
N VAL A 30 28.02 0.83 10.06
CA VAL A 30 26.88 0.72 9.18
C VAL A 30 25.85 1.69 9.75
N THR A 31 25.76 2.88 9.14
CA THR A 31 24.66 3.79 9.43
C THR A 31 23.39 3.07 9.03
N ALA A 32 22.55 2.80 10.01
CA ALA A 32 21.22 2.29 9.78
C ALA A 32 20.54 3.24 8.77
N THR A 33 20.22 2.70 7.61
CA THR A 33 19.41 3.40 6.62
C THR A 33 18.08 3.69 7.30
N ASP A 34 17.77 4.96 7.53
CA ASP A 34 16.44 5.39 7.93
C ASP A 34 15.45 4.70 7.01
N SER A 35 14.71 3.77 7.55
CA SER A 35 13.54 3.23 6.88
C SER A 35 12.63 4.44 6.68
N ILE A 36 12.53 4.91 5.43
CA ILE A 36 11.50 5.85 5.02
C ILE A 36 10.21 5.24 5.54
N GLY A 37 9.68 5.82 6.61
CA GLY A 37 8.45 5.33 7.22
C GLY A 37 7.38 5.32 6.14
N VAL A 38 7.02 4.13 5.68
CA VAL A 38 5.85 3.96 4.82
C VAL A 38 4.71 4.55 5.64
N ALA A 39 4.17 5.68 5.19
CA ALA A 39 3.09 6.37 5.87
C ALA A 39 2.00 5.31 6.11
N GLN A 40 1.71 5.05 7.38
CA GLN A 40 0.78 3.99 7.77
C GLN A 40 -0.60 4.35 7.22
N GLU A 41 -1.06 3.58 6.24
CA GLU A 41 -2.34 3.77 5.59
C GLU A 41 -3.40 2.99 6.39
N GLN A 42 -4.49 3.65 6.75
CA GLN A 42 -5.63 2.97 7.38
C GLN A 42 -6.57 2.44 6.30
N ARG A 43 -7.08 1.23 6.51
CA ARG A 43 -7.88 0.52 5.52
C ARG A 43 -9.28 0.20 6.04
N ILE A 44 -10.27 0.57 5.25
CA ILE A 44 -11.69 0.27 5.46
C ILE A 44 -12.13 -0.66 4.33
N GLU A 45 -12.70 -1.80 4.67
CA GLU A 45 -13.20 -2.77 3.71
C GLU A 45 -14.71 -2.85 3.78
N ILE A 46 -15.34 -2.67 2.62
CA ILE A 46 -16.79 -2.76 2.44
C ILE A 46 -17.07 -3.80 1.37
N VAL A 47 -17.91 -4.74 1.68
CA VAL A 47 -18.47 -5.68 0.72
C VAL A 47 -19.92 -5.30 0.45
N ILE A 48 -20.30 -5.26 -0.82
CA ILE A 48 -21.68 -5.14 -1.27
C ILE A 48 -22.18 -6.54 -1.58
N ARG A 49 -23.20 -6.97 -0.84
CA ARG A 49 -23.82 -8.28 -1.03
C ARG A 49 -25.29 -8.19 -0.63
N ASP A 50 -26.15 -8.84 -1.38
CA ASP A 50 -27.61 -8.90 -1.14
C ASP A 50 -28.23 -7.49 -1.00
N SER A 51 -27.76 -6.55 -1.84
CA SER A 51 -28.14 -5.13 -1.81
C SER A 51 -27.94 -4.47 -0.43
N ALA A 52 -26.84 -4.81 0.24
CA ALA A 52 -26.43 -4.23 1.51
C ALA A 52 -24.92 -3.92 1.53
N PHE A 53 -24.53 -2.89 2.29
CA PHE A 53 -23.13 -2.62 2.59
C PHE A 53 -22.74 -3.35 3.88
N LEU A 54 -21.71 -4.18 3.79
CA LEU A 54 -21.15 -4.92 4.90
C LEU A 54 -19.75 -4.42 5.21
N LEU A 55 -19.57 -3.75 6.34
CA LEU A 55 -18.24 -3.37 6.84
C LEU A 55 -17.60 -4.58 7.49
N THR A 56 -16.49 -5.06 6.93
CA THR A 56 -15.82 -6.27 7.42
C THR A 56 -15.00 -6.02 8.69
N LYS A 57 -14.57 -4.77 8.88
CA LYS A 57 -13.81 -4.33 10.07
C LYS A 57 -14.29 -2.93 10.47
N PRO A 58 -15.40 -2.81 11.19
CA PRO A 58 -15.85 -1.52 11.66
C PRO A 58 -14.89 -1.02 12.75
N ALA A 59 -14.13 0.00 12.44
CA ALA A 59 -13.28 0.71 13.39
C ALA A 59 -13.34 2.20 13.06
N PRO A 60 -13.25 3.09 14.06
CA PRO A 60 -13.11 4.50 13.80
C PRO A 60 -11.84 4.76 12.99
N ALA A 61 -11.96 5.54 11.93
CA ALA A 61 -10.83 5.99 11.17
C ALA A 61 -10.22 7.24 11.83
N ARG A 62 -8.90 7.38 11.73
CA ARG A 62 -8.14 8.49 12.32
C ARG A 62 -8.01 9.63 11.33
N LEU A 63 -8.10 10.86 11.83
CA LEU A 63 -7.85 12.06 11.03
C LEU A 63 -6.37 12.19 10.66
N GLY A 64 -6.11 12.89 9.54
CA GLY A 64 -4.74 13.16 9.07
C GLY A 64 -3.99 11.94 8.52
N MET A 65 -4.55 10.76 8.62
CA MET A 65 -3.96 9.56 8.04
C MET A 65 -4.48 9.31 6.63
N SER A 66 -3.59 8.84 5.76
CA SER A 66 -4.02 8.30 4.47
C SER A 66 -5.01 7.17 4.69
N THR A 67 -6.17 7.28 4.08
CA THR A 67 -7.27 6.34 4.24
C THR A 67 -7.57 5.66 2.92
N VAL A 68 -7.67 4.35 2.94
CA VAL A 68 -8.07 3.52 1.80
C VAL A 68 -9.41 2.87 2.10
N ILE A 69 -10.40 3.14 1.26
CA ILE A 69 -11.63 2.34 1.20
C ILE A 69 -11.48 1.33 0.08
N VAL A 70 -11.66 0.06 0.39
CA VAL A 70 -11.78 -1.00 -0.60
C VAL A 70 -13.23 -1.44 -0.63
N LEU A 71 -13.89 -1.12 -1.73
CA LEU A 71 -15.29 -1.45 -1.97
C LEU A 71 -15.37 -2.58 -2.99
N ARG A 72 -15.91 -3.73 -2.58
CA ARG A 72 -16.08 -4.90 -3.44
C ARG A 72 -17.56 -5.15 -3.68
N ASN A 73 -17.97 -5.13 -4.95
CA ASN A 73 -19.34 -5.49 -5.33
C ASN A 73 -19.41 -6.99 -5.65
N GLU A 74 -20.01 -7.76 -4.77
CA GLU A 74 -20.24 -9.21 -4.95
C GLU A 74 -21.64 -9.52 -5.48
N ASP A 75 -22.47 -8.49 -5.72
CA ASP A 75 -23.76 -8.65 -6.35
C ASP A 75 -23.67 -8.76 -7.87
N ILE A 76 -24.76 -9.18 -8.48
CA ILE A 76 -24.90 -9.33 -9.94
C ILE A 76 -25.37 -8.04 -10.63
N ILE A 77 -25.59 -6.96 -9.88
CA ILE A 77 -26.01 -5.65 -10.37
C ILE A 77 -25.03 -4.56 -9.96
N ARG A 78 -25.09 -3.43 -10.68
CA ARG A 78 -24.30 -2.23 -10.36
C ARG A 78 -24.82 -1.56 -9.10
N HIS A 79 -23.90 -1.07 -8.28
CA HIS A 79 -24.22 -0.26 -7.11
C HIS A 79 -23.48 1.08 -7.15
N GLY A 80 -24.08 2.08 -6.48
CA GLY A 80 -23.43 3.36 -6.21
C GLY A 80 -22.78 3.35 -4.83
N PHE A 81 -21.79 4.22 -4.65
CA PHE A 81 -21.20 4.54 -3.36
C PHE A 81 -21.02 6.05 -3.30
N THR A 82 -21.85 6.74 -2.57
CA THR A 82 -21.87 8.20 -2.43
C THR A 82 -21.77 8.57 -0.96
N SER A 83 -20.89 9.52 -0.66
CA SER A 83 -20.73 10.05 0.70
C SER A 83 -20.34 11.53 0.66
N PRO A 84 -20.94 12.38 1.53
CA PRO A 84 -20.54 13.76 1.68
C PRO A 84 -19.11 13.91 2.20
N MET A 85 -18.52 12.85 2.75
CA MET A 85 -17.13 12.82 3.16
C MET A 85 -16.18 13.13 2.00
N LEU A 86 -16.49 12.66 0.79
CA LEU A 86 -15.65 12.81 -0.40
C LEU A 86 -15.67 14.24 -0.95
N PHE A 87 -16.71 15.02 -0.62
CA PHE A 87 -16.87 16.37 -1.14
C PHE A 87 -15.74 17.28 -0.71
N GLY A 88 -15.09 17.91 -1.69
CA GLY A 88 -13.99 18.84 -1.48
C GLY A 88 -12.67 18.20 -1.06
N LEU A 89 -12.55 16.88 -1.09
CA LEU A 89 -11.28 16.19 -0.90
C LEU A 89 -10.59 15.90 -2.24
N LEU A 90 -9.26 15.79 -2.17
CA LEU A 90 -8.50 15.17 -3.25
C LEU A 90 -8.66 13.66 -3.12
N VAL A 91 -9.40 13.07 -4.05
CA VAL A 91 -9.71 11.64 -4.05
C VAL A 91 -9.01 10.98 -5.23
N HIS A 92 -8.30 9.89 -4.94
CA HIS A 92 -7.78 9.00 -5.96
C HIS A 92 -8.60 7.70 -5.94
N ALA A 93 -9.21 7.38 -7.06
CA ALA A 93 -9.99 6.16 -7.21
C ALA A 93 -9.50 5.33 -8.38
N GLU A 94 -9.33 4.03 -8.16
CA GLU A 94 -8.87 3.07 -9.16
C GLU A 94 -9.67 1.77 -9.10
N GLY A 95 -9.87 1.14 -10.25
CA GLY A 95 -10.57 -0.13 -10.37
C GLY A 95 -11.12 -0.34 -11.78
N GLU A 96 -11.61 -1.54 -12.07
CA GLU A 96 -12.23 -1.87 -13.34
C GLU A 96 -13.76 -1.67 -13.30
N GLY A 97 -14.33 -1.13 -14.37
CA GLY A 97 -15.78 -0.93 -14.50
C GLY A 97 -16.33 0.15 -13.58
N ILE A 98 -15.55 1.19 -13.31
CA ILE A 98 -15.90 2.29 -12.42
C ILE A 98 -16.16 3.56 -13.20
N ALA A 99 -17.23 4.26 -12.82
CA ALA A 99 -17.54 5.60 -13.28
C ALA A 99 -17.70 6.55 -12.08
N SER A 100 -17.01 7.68 -12.09
CA SER A 100 -17.26 8.76 -11.15
C SER A 100 -18.54 9.50 -11.54
N TYR A 101 -19.26 10.06 -10.58
CA TYR A 101 -20.49 10.82 -10.79
C TYR A 101 -20.63 11.98 -9.79
N GLY A 102 -21.46 12.95 -10.14
CA GLY A 102 -21.66 14.16 -9.36
C GLY A 102 -20.80 15.34 -9.82
N LYS A 103 -20.92 16.48 -9.14
CA LYS A 103 -20.05 17.65 -9.32
C LYS A 103 -18.88 17.52 -8.35
N GLY A 104 -17.69 17.37 -8.87
CA GLY A 104 -16.54 16.92 -8.09
C GLY A 104 -16.67 15.41 -7.83
N VAL A 105 -15.93 14.89 -6.88
CA VAL A 105 -16.02 13.48 -6.53
C VAL A 105 -16.93 13.36 -5.31
N GLU A 106 -18.19 13.05 -5.54
CA GLU A 106 -19.18 12.79 -4.49
C GLU A 106 -19.43 11.29 -4.32
N GLY A 107 -19.16 10.51 -5.37
CA GLY A 107 -19.38 9.08 -5.35
C GLY A 107 -18.91 8.37 -6.61
N PHE A 108 -19.15 7.06 -6.64
CA PHE A 108 -18.73 6.14 -7.70
C PHE A 108 -19.79 5.09 -7.95
N TYR A 109 -19.79 4.54 -9.15
CA TYR A 109 -20.49 3.31 -9.48
C TYR A 109 -19.51 2.15 -9.55
N VAL A 110 -19.91 1.01 -9.01
CA VAL A 110 -19.12 -0.23 -9.04
C VAL A 110 -19.92 -1.32 -9.71
N ASP A 111 -19.40 -1.82 -10.83
CA ASP A 111 -20.05 -2.88 -11.61
C ASP A 111 -20.03 -4.24 -10.88
N PRO A 112 -20.88 -5.19 -11.29
CA PRO A 112 -20.92 -6.53 -10.73
C PRO A 112 -19.55 -7.21 -10.71
N GLY A 113 -19.18 -7.81 -9.59
CA GLY A 113 -17.92 -8.54 -9.41
C GLY A 113 -16.65 -7.67 -9.41
N LYS A 114 -16.80 -6.32 -9.43
CA LYS A 114 -15.66 -5.40 -9.47
C LYS A 114 -15.31 -4.86 -8.10
N THR A 115 -14.07 -4.38 -8.00
CA THR A 115 -13.51 -3.75 -6.81
C THR A 115 -13.10 -2.33 -7.15
N LEU A 116 -13.46 -1.41 -6.26
CA LEU A 116 -13.03 -0.01 -6.27
C LEU A 116 -12.13 0.24 -5.08
N VAL A 117 -11.03 0.93 -5.31
CA VAL A 117 -10.12 1.40 -4.25
C VAL A 117 -10.14 2.92 -4.26
N ILE A 118 -10.51 3.52 -3.16
CA ILE A 118 -10.60 4.97 -2.99
C ILE A 118 -9.58 5.40 -1.93
N ARG A 119 -8.68 6.33 -2.27
CA ARG A 119 -7.68 6.90 -1.36
C ARG A 119 -7.93 8.37 -1.15
N PHE A 120 -7.88 8.80 0.11
CA PHE A 120 -8.04 10.19 0.50
C PHE A 120 -7.41 10.43 1.88
N THR A 121 -7.30 11.70 2.26
CA THR A 121 -6.97 12.14 3.63
C THR A 121 -7.99 13.18 4.05
N THR A 122 -8.49 13.10 5.26
CA THR A 122 -9.40 14.09 5.83
C THR A 122 -8.96 14.54 7.21
N GLU A 123 -9.12 15.84 7.47
CA GLU A 123 -8.90 16.47 8.78
C GLU A 123 -10.22 16.81 9.48
N ARG A 124 -11.34 16.42 8.92
CA ARG A 124 -12.67 16.75 9.43
C ARG A 124 -13.22 15.60 10.28
N PRO A 125 -13.33 15.78 11.60
CA PRO A 125 -13.97 14.79 12.45
C PRO A 125 -15.48 14.86 12.25
N ASP A 126 -16.10 13.75 11.97
CA ASP A 126 -17.58 13.61 11.89
C ASP A 126 -17.97 12.16 11.74
N SER A 127 -19.26 11.91 11.81
CA SER A 127 -19.91 10.71 11.31
C SER A 127 -20.37 10.95 9.88
N TYR A 128 -19.86 10.17 8.94
CA TYR A 128 -20.14 10.34 7.53
C TYR A 128 -21.02 9.21 7.00
N PRO A 129 -22.29 9.54 6.66
CA PRO A 129 -23.15 8.57 6.00
C PRO A 129 -22.64 8.28 4.58
N PHE A 130 -22.89 7.08 4.13
CA PHE A 130 -22.77 6.71 2.73
C PHE A 130 -24.00 5.92 2.28
N ARG A 131 -24.28 5.95 1.00
CA ARG A 131 -25.46 5.32 0.41
C ARG A 131 -25.20 4.84 -1.01
N CYS A 132 -26.09 4.01 -1.49
CA CYS A 132 -26.22 3.71 -2.91
C CYS A 132 -27.32 4.61 -3.53
N ASP A 133 -26.97 5.37 -4.59
CA ASP A 133 -27.95 6.22 -5.27
C ASP A 133 -28.95 5.42 -6.11
N LEU A 134 -28.56 4.19 -6.51
CA LEU A 134 -29.44 3.29 -7.28
C LEU A 134 -30.41 2.51 -6.37
N HIS A 135 -30.05 2.34 -5.08
CA HIS A 135 -30.82 1.54 -4.11
C HIS A 135 -30.93 2.31 -2.78
N PRO A 136 -31.93 3.16 -2.60
CA PRO A 136 -32.01 4.10 -1.46
C PRO A 136 -32.04 3.44 -0.08
N GLN A 137 -32.41 2.16 0.02
CA GLN A 137 -32.38 1.39 1.25
C GLN A 137 -30.94 1.04 1.72
N MET A 138 -29.99 1.02 0.78
CA MET A 138 -28.58 0.71 1.09
C MET A 138 -27.89 1.92 1.68
N LYS A 139 -27.59 1.85 2.97
CA LYS A 139 -26.93 2.92 3.73
C LYS A 139 -25.91 2.34 4.68
N GLY A 140 -24.93 3.15 5.03
CA GLY A 140 -23.95 2.88 6.07
C GLY A 140 -23.33 4.17 6.60
N GLU A 141 -22.40 4.06 7.51
CA GLU A 141 -21.81 5.19 8.19
C GLU A 141 -20.34 4.92 8.53
N PHE A 142 -19.48 5.94 8.38
CA PHE A 142 -18.11 5.93 8.86
C PHE A 142 -17.98 6.90 10.03
N LEU A 143 -17.21 6.50 11.02
CA LEU A 143 -16.82 7.36 12.12
C LEU A 143 -15.37 7.79 11.96
N MET A 144 -15.13 9.09 11.76
CA MET A 144 -13.82 9.70 11.68
C MET A 144 -13.53 10.44 12.99
N LEU A 145 -12.55 9.95 13.74
CA LEU A 145 -12.26 10.49 15.07
C LEU A 145 -10.85 11.10 15.15
N ASN A 146 -10.76 12.18 15.93
CA ASN A 146 -9.48 12.67 16.38
C ASN A 146 -8.98 11.76 17.53
N VAL A 147 -8.25 10.70 17.17
CA VAL A 147 -7.64 9.81 18.15
C VAL A 147 -6.18 10.21 18.30
N PRO A 148 -5.74 10.64 19.50
CA PRO A 148 -4.33 10.94 19.73
C PRO A 148 -3.45 9.76 19.37
N ALA A 149 -2.27 10.03 18.80
CA ALA A 149 -1.26 8.99 18.64
C ALA A 149 -0.86 8.48 20.04
N ALA A 150 -0.88 7.17 20.22
CA ALA A 150 -0.46 6.52 21.46
C ALA A 150 1.07 6.50 21.56
#